data_c6cf7dae9083cab1374d9bf976e7561a
#
_entry.id   c6cf7dae9083cab1374d9bf976e7561a
#
_cell.length_a   1.000
_cell.length_b   1.000
_cell.length_c   1.000
_cell.angle_alpha   90.00
_cell.angle_beta   90.00
_cell.angle_gamma   90.00
#
_symmetry.space_group_name_H-M   'P 1'
#
loop_
_entity.id
_entity.type
_entity.pdbx_description
1 polymer ?
#
loop_
_entity_poly.entity_id
_entity_poly.type
_entity_poly.pdbx_seq_one_letter_code
_entity_poly.pdbx_strand_id
1 'polypeptide(L)'
;MANPLIKISNIKRDFVLGNEIVYVLKGIDLQINKGEYVALMGPSGSGKSTLMNLLGCLDTPTSGTYILNGKDVSQMKDDELAEIRNKEIGFVFQTFNLLPRTTALDNVALPMIYAGYSKSERNERATEVLKQVNLADRMDHQPNQLSGGQRQRVAVARALVNKPSIILADEPTGNLD
;
A
#
# COMPACT_ATOMS: atom_id res chain seq x y z
N MET A 1 23.08 -4.70 15.30
CA MET A 1 22.13 -3.64 14.95
C MET A 1 20.97 -4.28 14.20
N ALA A 2 19.72 -3.93 14.49
CA ALA A 2 18.59 -4.47 13.76
C ALA A 2 18.63 -3.98 12.30
N ASN A 3 18.32 -4.85 11.34
CA ASN A 3 18.23 -4.46 9.94
C ASN A 3 17.03 -3.51 9.76
N PRO A 4 17.18 -2.41 8.99
CA PRO A 4 16.06 -1.52 8.70
C PRO A 4 14.96 -2.26 7.93
N LEU A 5 13.71 -1.82 8.11
CA LEU A 5 12.58 -2.34 7.34
C LEU A 5 12.68 -1.92 5.88
N ILE A 6 13.01 -0.65 5.65
CA ILE A 6 13.23 -0.06 4.32
C ILE A 6 14.65 0.52 4.29
N LYS A 7 15.38 0.21 3.23
CA LYS A 7 16.63 0.90 2.89
C LYS A 7 16.65 1.15 1.39
N ILE A 8 16.69 2.41 1.01
CA ILE A 8 16.91 2.82 -0.37
C ILE A 8 18.23 3.58 -0.47
N SER A 9 18.97 3.32 -1.55
CA SER A 9 20.28 3.92 -1.79
C SER A 9 20.36 4.42 -3.23
N ASN A 10 20.60 5.73 -3.37
CA ASN A 10 20.74 6.43 -4.64
C ASN A 10 19.62 6.11 -5.65
N ILE A 11 18.36 6.05 -5.17
CA ILE A 11 17.21 5.73 -6.03
C ILE A 11 16.96 6.87 -7.00
N LYS A 12 16.90 6.52 -8.28
CA LYS A 12 16.50 7.41 -9.38
C LYS A 12 15.29 6.86 -10.10
N ARG A 13 14.43 7.75 -10.57
CA ARG A 13 13.31 7.39 -11.43
C ARG A 13 13.15 8.44 -12.53
N ASP A 14 13.29 8.01 -13.74
CA ASP A 14 13.21 8.82 -14.94
C ASP A 14 12.05 8.30 -15.80
N PHE A 15 11.34 9.19 -16.48
CA PHE A 15 10.27 8.85 -17.41
C PHE A 15 10.63 9.38 -18.80
N VAL A 16 10.46 8.54 -19.82
CA VAL A 16 10.64 8.94 -21.23
C VAL A 16 9.30 9.40 -21.79
N LEU A 17 9.19 10.67 -22.15
CA LEU A 17 8.01 11.29 -22.74
C LEU A 17 8.34 11.74 -24.18
N GLY A 18 8.06 10.86 -25.15
CA GLY A 18 8.49 11.11 -26.54
C GLY A 18 10.01 11.17 -26.65
N ASN A 19 10.55 12.34 -27.02
CA ASN A 19 12.00 12.58 -27.14
C ASN A 19 12.64 13.20 -25.88
N GLU A 20 11.87 13.44 -24.83
CA GLU A 20 12.36 14.08 -23.60
C GLU A 20 12.46 13.07 -22.45
N ILE A 21 13.46 13.25 -21.58
CA ILE A 21 13.61 12.48 -20.35
C ILE A 21 13.29 13.40 -19.18
N VAL A 22 12.31 13.01 -18.38
CA VAL A 22 11.92 13.71 -17.16
C VAL A 22 12.52 12.99 -15.95
N TYR A 23 13.48 13.64 -15.30
CA TYR A 23 14.15 13.15 -14.08
C TYR A 23 13.31 13.51 -12.85
N VAL A 24 12.56 12.54 -12.32
CA VAL A 24 11.64 12.77 -11.19
C VAL A 24 12.32 12.51 -9.85
N LEU A 25 12.99 11.36 -9.69
CA LEU A 25 13.81 11.08 -8.50
C LEU A 25 15.29 11.12 -8.89
N LYS A 26 16.08 11.94 -8.18
CA LYS A 26 17.44 12.31 -8.58
C LYS A 26 18.52 11.78 -7.65
N GLY A 27 18.32 10.59 -7.10
CA GLY A 27 19.24 9.97 -6.14
C GLY A 27 18.76 10.19 -4.72
N ILE A 28 17.76 9.40 -4.30
CA ILE A 28 17.20 9.44 -2.94
C ILE A 28 17.86 8.35 -2.10
N ASP A 29 18.31 8.75 -0.91
CA ASP A 29 18.75 7.85 0.15
C ASP A 29 17.77 7.97 1.32
N LEU A 30 17.24 6.83 1.79
CA LEU A 30 16.30 6.79 2.92
C LEU A 30 16.43 5.46 3.65
N GLN A 31 16.35 5.52 4.97
CA GLN A 31 16.26 4.35 5.82
C GLN A 31 15.09 4.53 6.79
N ILE A 32 14.26 3.48 6.91
CA ILE A 32 13.14 3.43 7.84
C ILE A 32 13.25 2.14 8.64
N ASN A 33 13.18 2.23 9.96
CA ASN A 33 13.24 1.09 10.84
C ASN A 33 11.82 0.56 11.12
N LYS A 34 11.74 -0.67 11.62
CA LYS A 34 10.46 -1.25 12.00
C LYS A 34 9.81 -0.46 13.13
N GLY A 35 8.53 -0.13 12.96
CA GLY A 35 7.75 0.63 13.94
C GLY A 35 7.92 2.15 13.85
N GLU A 36 8.68 2.66 12.89
CA GLU A 36 8.77 4.11 12.66
C GLU A 36 7.54 4.64 11.93
N TYR A 37 7.18 5.88 12.27
CA TYR A 37 6.19 6.68 11.57
C TYR A 37 6.89 7.79 10.79
N VAL A 38 6.69 7.82 9.46
CA VAL A 38 7.37 8.75 8.54
C VAL A 38 6.33 9.50 7.71
N ALA A 39 6.48 10.83 7.60
CA ALA A 39 5.68 11.67 6.73
C ALA A 39 6.51 12.21 5.56
N LEU A 40 6.01 12.01 4.33
CA LEU A 40 6.57 12.60 3.12
C LEU A 40 5.92 13.96 2.86
N MET A 41 6.71 15.02 2.96
CA MET A 41 6.24 16.41 2.78
C MET A 41 6.95 17.06 1.60
N GLY A 42 6.27 17.99 0.92
CA GLY A 42 6.85 18.75 -0.18
C GLY A 42 5.78 19.31 -1.13
N PRO A 43 6.14 20.26 -2.00
CA PRO A 43 5.20 20.85 -2.96
C PRO A 43 4.68 19.85 -3.97
N SER A 44 3.60 20.20 -4.70
CA SER A 44 3.14 19.41 -5.85
C SER A 44 4.25 19.27 -6.89
N GLY A 45 4.36 18.09 -7.50
CA GLY A 45 5.41 17.78 -8.49
C GLY A 45 6.79 17.46 -7.91
N SER A 46 6.98 17.41 -6.57
CA SER A 46 8.28 17.08 -5.96
C SER A 46 8.65 15.59 -5.99
N GLY A 47 7.83 14.73 -6.61
CA GLY A 47 8.10 13.30 -6.74
C GLY A 47 7.55 12.43 -5.59
N LYS A 48 6.75 12.97 -4.65
CA LYS A 48 6.17 12.20 -3.52
C LYS A 48 5.42 10.95 -3.96
N SER A 49 4.48 11.10 -4.88
CA SER A 49 3.68 9.97 -5.39
C SER A 49 4.55 8.96 -6.14
N THR A 50 5.57 9.41 -6.86
CA THR A 50 6.55 8.53 -7.52
C THR A 50 7.35 7.73 -6.49
N LEU A 51 7.82 8.38 -5.42
CA LEU A 51 8.51 7.69 -4.33
C LEU A 51 7.57 6.71 -3.60
N MET A 52 6.31 7.10 -3.33
CA MET A 52 5.30 6.23 -2.75
C MET A 52 5.03 4.99 -3.61
N ASN A 53 4.95 5.16 -4.94
CA ASN A 53 4.76 4.04 -5.86
C ASN A 53 5.96 3.07 -5.84
N LEU A 54 7.18 3.61 -5.79
CA LEU A 54 8.38 2.78 -5.65
C LEU A 54 8.41 2.03 -4.31
N LEU A 55 8.17 2.73 -3.19
CA LEU A 55 8.09 2.10 -1.87
C LEU A 55 6.99 1.04 -1.82
N GLY A 56 5.90 1.27 -2.55
CA GLY A 56 4.78 0.34 -2.68
C GLY A 56 5.00 -0.81 -3.67
N CYS A 57 6.17 -0.92 -4.29
CA CYS A 57 6.44 -1.90 -5.35
C CYS A 57 5.40 -1.84 -6.50
N LEU A 58 4.80 -0.67 -6.75
CA LEU A 58 3.91 -0.39 -7.89
C LEU A 58 4.69 0.06 -9.12
N ASP A 59 5.94 0.43 -8.93
CA ASP A 59 6.87 0.87 -9.95
C ASP A 59 8.29 0.39 -9.59
N THR A 60 9.21 0.40 -10.55
CA THR A 60 10.61 0.02 -10.35
C THR A 60 11.52 1.23 -10.56
N PRO A 61 12.65 1.34 -9.84
CA PRO A 61 13.58 2.42 -10.05
C PRO A 61 14.32 2.29 -11.40
N THR A 62 14.67 3.42 -11.99
CA THR A 62 15.58 3.43 -13.16
C THR A 62 16.99 2.99 -12.77
N SER A 63 17.41 3.38 -11.54
CA SER A 63 18.68 2.91 -10.94
C SER A 63 18.67 3.11 -9.43
N GLY A 64 19.66 2.53 -8.76
CA GLY A 64 19.76 2.50 -7.30
C GLY A 64 19.26 1.18 -6.72
N THR A 65 19.24 1.10 -5.38
CA THR A 65 18.89 -0.14 -4.66
C THR A 65 17.76 0.11 -3.69
N TYR A 66 16.76 -0.78 -3.68
CA TYR A 66 15.68 -0.79 -2.71
C TYR A 66 15.59 -2.14 -1.99
N ILE A 67 15.88 -2.14 -0.70
CA ILE A 67 15.77 -3.31 0.17
C ILE A 67 14.54 -3.13 1.07
N LEU A 68 13.58 -4.07 0.98
CA LEU A 68 12.40 -4.15 1.82
C LEU A 68 12.45 -5.43 2.65
N ASN A 69 12.41 -5.27 3.97
CA ASN A 69 12.44 -6.39 4.94
C ASN A 69 13.57 -7.40 4.64
N GLY A 70 14.77 -6.88 4.29
CA GLY A 70 15.96 -7.67 3.97
C GLY A 70 16.03 -8.25 2.56
N LYS A 71 15.02 -8.01 1.70
CA LYS A 71 14.99 -8.46 0.30
C LYS A 71 15.24 -7.29 -0.65
N ASP A 72 16.16 -7.46 -1.61
CA ASP A 72 16.33 -6.49 -2.70
C ASP A 72 15.20 -6.63 -3.71
N VAL A 73 14.38 -5.60 -3.83
CA VAL A 73 13.22 -5.56 -4.71
C VAL A 73 13.46 -4.70 -5.97
N SER A 74 14.65 -4.12 -6.11
CA SER A 74 14.97 -3.14 -7.17
C SER A 74 14.84 -3.69 -8.59
N GLN A 75 15.13 -5.00 -8.76
CA GLN A 75 15.19 -5.67 -10.06
C GLN A 75 14.24 -6.88 -10.15
N MET A 76 13.28 -6.97 -9.23
CA MET A 76 12.28 -8.04 -9.24
C MET A 76 11.34 -7.87 -10.43
N LYS A 77 10.86 -8.99 -10.96
CA LYS A 77 9.82 -9.03 -12.00
C LYS A 77 8.45 -8.70 -11.43
N ASP A 78 7.50 -8.38 -12.30
CA ASP A 78 6.14 -7.96 -11.91
C ASP A 78 5.44 -8.96 -11.01
N ASP A 79 5.58 -10.26 -11.27
CA ASP A 79 4.97 -11.32 -10.45
C ASP A 79 5.60 -11.38 -9.05
N GLU A 80 6.92 -11.24 -8.94
CA GLU A 80 7.63 -11.19 -7.66
C GLU A 80 7.24 -9.93 -6.87
N LEU A 81 7.16 -8.78 -7.54
CA LEU A 81 6.70 -7.53 -6.93
C LEU A 81 5.23 -7.64 -6.48
N ALA A 82 4.37 -8.34 -7.23
CA ALA A 82 2.98 -8.58 -6.84
C ALA A 82 2.89 -9.43 -5.56
N GLU A 83 3.74 -10.43 -5.41
CA GLU A 83 3.84 -11.24 -4.19
C GLU A 83 4.31 -10.41 -3.00
N ILE A 84 5.36 -9.59 -3.18
CA ILE A 84 5.85 -8.65 -2.15
C ILE A 84 4.76 -7.65 -1.75
N ARG A 85 4.08 -7.02 -2.71
CA ARG A 85 2.95 -6.11 -2.42
C ARG A 85 1.88 -6.77 -1.57
N ASN A 86 1.49 -7.99 -1.93
CA ASN A 86 0.44 -8.70 -1.22
C ASN A 86 0.83 -9.05 0.23
N LYS A 87 2.10 -9.44 0.45
CA LYS A 87 2.57 -9.92 1.76
C LYS A 87 3.06 -8.81 2.69
N GLU A 88 3.79 -7.84 2.13
CA GLU A 88 4.55 -6.88 2.94
C GLU A 88 3.90 -5.51 3.02
N ILE A 89 2.99 -5.16 2.10
CA ILE A 89 2.52 -3.78 1.95
C ILE A 89 1.00 -3.68 2.07
N GLY A 90 0.53 -2.82 2.96
CA GLY A 90 -0.86 -2.39 3.01
C GLY A 90 -1.01 -0.99 2.43
N PHE A 91 -1.94 -0.81 1.47
CA PHE A 91 -2.23 0.50 0.87
C PHE A 91 -3.53 1.10 1.38
N VAL A 92 -3.47 2.37 1.77
CA VAL A 92 -4.62 3.22 2.07
C VAL A 92 -4.61 4.39 1.11
N PHE A 93 -5.56 4.42 0.16
CA PHE A 93 -5.65 5.46 -0.86
C PHE A 93 -6.64 6.56 -0.46
N GLN A 94 -6.43 7.76 -0.95
CA GLN A 94 -7.32 8.90 -0.79
C GLN A 94 -8.76 8.59 -1.28
N THR A 95 -8.91 7.91 -2.40
CA THR A 95 -10.20 7.57 -3.03
C THR A 95 -10.76 6.20 -2.61
N PHE A 96 -10.28 5.63 -1.50
CA PHE A 96 -10.65 4.32 -0.93
C PHE A 96 -10.37 3.11 -1.84
N ASN A 97 -10.60 3.20 -3.15
CA ASN A 97 -10.43 2.14 -4.15
C ASN A 97 -11.11 0.82 -3.76
N LEU A 98 -12.34 0.92 -3.25
CA LEU A 98 -13.17 -0.25 -2.93
C LEU A 98 -13.89 -0.74 -4.19
N LEU A 99 -14.05 -2.05 -4.32
CA LEU A 99 -14.83 -2.66 -5.38
C LEU A 99 -16.32 -2.37 -5.16
N PRO A 100 -17.01 -1.67 -6.09
CA PRO A 100 -18.32 -1.06 -5.81
C PRO A 100 -19.48 -2.06 -5.67
N ARG A 101 -19.34 -3.28 -6.20
CA ARG A 101 -20.39 -4.31 -6.22
C ARG A 101 -20.12 -5.48 -5.27
N THR A 102 -19.18 -5.31 -4.36
CA THR A 102 -18.80 -6.29 -3.35
C THR A 102 -19.04 -5.75 -1.96
N THR A 103 -19.27 -6.62 -0.99
CA THR A 103 -19.50 -6.24 0.41
C THR A 103 -18.23 -5.68 1.06
N ALA A 104 -18.36 -5.05 2.22
CA ALA A 104 -17.20 -4.65 3.03
C ALA A 104 -16.34 -5.86 3.40
N LEU A 105 -16.97 -6.98 3.76
CA LEU A 105 -16.28 -8.23 4.07
C LEU A 105 -15.45 -8.73 2.88
N ASP A 106 -16.05 -8.78 1.68
CA ASP A 106 -15.36 -9.25 0.49
C ASP A 106 -14.23 -8.31 0.04
N ASN A 107 -14.43 -6.99 0.16
CA ASN A 107 -13.38 -6.01 -0.09
C ASN A 107 -12.16 -6.22 0.82
N VAL A 108 -12.40 -6.48 2.11
CA VAL A 108 -11.31 -6.73 3.07
C VAL A 108 -10.67 -8.09 2.83
N ALA A 109 -11.45 -9.11 2.46
CA ALA A 109 -10.94 -10.46 2.18
C ALA A 109 -10.13 -10.56 0.87
N LEU A 110 -10.26 -9.60 -0.04
CA LEU A 110 -9.67 -9.66 -1.40
C LEU A 110 -8.15 -9.94 -1.41
N PRO A 111 -7.30 -9.26 -0.63
CA PRO A 111 -5.86 -9.53 -0.63
C PRO A 111 -5.53 -10.98 -0.23
N MET A 112 -6.34 -11.60 0.61
CA MET A 112 -6.14 -12.98 1.06
C MET A 112 -6.46 -14.01 -0.04
N ILE A 113 -7.25 -13.64 -1.05
CA ILE A 113 -7.48 -14.48 -2.24
C ILE A 113 -6.17 -14.68 -2.98
N TYR A 114 -5.44 -13.59 -3.22
CA TYR A 114 -4.15 -13.62 -3.89
C TYR A 114 -3.05 -14.28 -3.03
N ALA A 115 -3.20 -14.27 -1.71
CA ALA A 115 -2.33 -14.99 -0.78
C ALA A 115 -2.63 -16.50 -0.68
N GLY A 116 -3.67 -17.00 -1.37
CA GLY A 116 -4.01 -18.43 -1.45
C GLY A 116 -4.80 -18.98 -0.25
N TYR A 117 -5.35 -18.13 0.63
CA TYR A 117 -6.15 -18.57 1.77
C TYR A 117 -7.52 -19.15 1.35
N SER A 118 -8.01 -20.15 2.08
CA SER A 118 -9.34 -20.71 1.91
C SER A 118 -10.44 -19.67 2.22
N LYS A 119 -11.66 -19.92 1.70
CA LYS A 119 -12.80 -19.01 1.95
C LYS A 119 -13.10 -18.85 3.44
N SER A 120 -12.97 -19.91 4.23
CA SER A 120 -13.21 -19.87 5.69
C SER A 120 -12.21 -18.95 6.39
N GLU A 121 -10.91 -19.14 6.14
CA GLU A 121 -9.83 -18.35 6.73
C GLU A 121 -9.94 -16.87 6.36
N ARG A 122 -10.26 -16.58 5.08
CA ARG A 122 -10.45 -15.19 4.62
C ARG A 122 -11.60 -14.49 5.34
N ASN A 123 -12.75 -15.16 5.45
CA ASN A 123 -13.93 -14.59 6.09
C ASN A 123 -13.70 -14.38 7.59
N GLU A 124 -13.09 -15.35 8.27
CA GLU A 124 -12.73 -15.22 9.68
C GLU A 124 -11.82 -14.02 9.93
N ARG A 125 -10.71 -13.93 9.18
CA ARG A 125 -9.75 -12.85 9.33
C ARG A 125 -10.32 -11.49 8.92
N ALA A 126 -11.06 -11.40 7.82
CA ALA A 126 -11.72 -10.16 7.41
C ALA A 126 -12.75 -9.69 8.45
N THR A 127 -13.51 -10.61 9.03
CA THR A 127 -14.44 -10.34 10.15
C THR A 127 -13.71 -9.77 11.36
N GLU A 128 -12.59 -10.36 11.74
CA GLU A 128 -11.77 -9.90 12.87
C GLU A 128 -11.30 -8.45 12.65
N VAL A 129 -10.73 -8.16 11.47
CA VAL A 129 -10.20 -6.82 11.17
C VAL A 129 -11.32 -5.78 11.04
N LEU A 130 -12.48 -6.13 10.47
CA LEU A 130 -13.64 -5.24 10.44
C LEU A 130 -14.16 -4.89 11.83
N LYS A 131 -14.15 -5.84 12.78
CA LYS A 131 -14.45 -5.56 14.20
C LYS A 131 -13.46 -4.56 14.80
N GLN A 132 -12.16 -4.70 14.52
CA GLN A 132 -11.12 -3.79 15.04
C GLN A 132 -11.33 -2.33 14.58
N VAL A 133 -11.93 -2.11 13.40
CA VAL A 133 -12.25 -0.77 12.88
C VAL A 133 -13.71 -0.33 13.16
N ASN A 134 -14.41 -1.02 14.06
CA ASN A 134 -15.81 -0.73 14.46
C ASN A 134 -16.80 -0.77 13.26
N LEU A 135 -16.73 -1.83 12.44
CA LEU A 135 -17.63 -2.10 11.32
C LEU A 135 -18.26 -3.50 11.39
N ALA A 136 -18.40 -4.06 12.57
CA ALA A 136 -18.99 -5.39 12.76
C ALA A 136 -20.43 -5.51 12.23
N ASP A 137 -21.20 -4.43 12.30
CA ASP A 137 -22.59 -4.32 11.86
C ASP A 137 -22.74 -3.87 10.40
N ARG A 138 -21.64 -3.72 9.66
CA ARG A 138 -21.58 -3.22 8.28
C ARG A 138 -20.91 -4.18 7.30
N MET A 139 -20.64 -5.42 7.71
CA MET A 139 -19.87 -6.39 6.91
C MET A 139 -20.52 -6.70 5.56
N ASP A 140 -21.87 -6.77 5.53
CA ASP A 140 -22.66 -7.10 4.33
C ASP A 140 -23.02 -5.86 3.47
N HIS A 141 -22.61 -4.66 3.90
CA HIS A 141 -22.91 -3.43 3.16
C HIS A 141 -21.94 -3.25 2.00
N GLN A 142 -22.46 -2.76 0.87
CA GLN A 142 -21.67 -2.33 -0.28
C GLN A 142 -21.14 -0.89 -0.07
N PRO A 143 -20.09 -0.46 -0.78
CA PRO A 143 -19.50 0.88 -0.62
C PRO A 143 -20.48 2.05 -0.78
N ASN A 144 -21.51 1.92 -1.63
CA ASN A 144 -22.54 2.93 -1.82
C ASN A 144 -23.53 3.05 -0.63
N GLN A 145 -23.53 2.09 0.28
CA GLN A 145 -24.34 2.06 1.49
C GLN A 145 -23.56 2.54 2.73
N LEU A 146 -22.30 2.93 2.55
CA LEU A 146 -21.38 3.34 3.61
C LEU A 146 -21.06 4.83 3.50
N SER A 147 -20.95 5.51 4.65
CA SER A 147 -20.45 6.89 4.70
C SER A 147 -18.97 6.97 4.26
N GLY A 148 -18.45 8.18 3.99
CA GLY A 148 -17.04 8.40 3.64
C GLY A 148 -16.10 7.80 4.67
N GLY A 149 -16.30 8.09 5.97
CA GLY A 149 -15.50 7.55 7.04
C GLY A 149 -15.64 6.03 7.22
N GLN A 150 -16.81 5.44 6.93
CA GLN A 150 -16.96 3.98 6.95
C GLN A 150 -16.19 3.34 5.78
N ARG A 151 -16.25 3.90 4.57
CA ARG A 151 -15.46 3.45 3.41
C ARG A 151 -13.96 3.51 3.69
N GLN A 152 -13.50 4.59 4.32
CA GLN A 152 -12.10 4.72 4.73
C GLN A 152 -11.69 3.62 5.72
N ARG A 153 -12.52 3.33 6.73
CA ARG A 153 -12.24 2.24 7.66
C ARG A 153 -12.23 0.86 6.99
N VAL A 154 -13.08 0.62 5.97
CA VAL A 154 -12.98 -0.61 5.15
C VAL A 154 -11.66 -0.66 4.40
N ALA A 155 -11.19 0.45 3.80
CA ALA A 155 -9.91 0.52 3.11
C ALA A 155 -8.72 0.27 4.08
N VAL A 156 -8.78 0.82 5.29
CA VAL A 156 -7.79 0.54 6.35
C VAL A 156 -7.83 -0.93 6.76
N ALA A 157 -9.01 -1.51 6.97
CA ALA A 157 -9.14 -2.93 7.29
C ALA A 157 -8.55 -3.82 6.19
N ARG A 158 -8.82 -3.51 4.92
CA ARG A 158 -8.23 -4.21 3.78
C ARG A 158 -6.70 -4.12 3.77
N ALA A 159 -6.14 -2.95 4.08
CA ALA A 159 -4.69 -2.79 4.16
C ALA A 159 -4.05 -3.64 5.28
N LEU A 160 -4.76 -3.91 6.37
CA LEU A 160 -4.26 -4.64 7.54
C LEU A 160 -4.46 -6.16 7.48
N VAL A 161 -5.31 -6.66 6.59
CA VAL A 161 -5.80 -8.04 6.62
C VAL A 161 -4.68 -9.09 6.52
N ASN A 162 -3.67 -8.86 5.67
CA ASN A 162 -2.51 -9.74 5.50
C ASN A 162 -1.38 -9.51 6.54
N LYS A 163 -1.58 -8.65 7.55
CA LYS A 163 -0.56 -8.28 8.55
C LYS A 163 0.73 -7.76 7.90
N PRO A 164 0.66 -6.73 7.05
CA PRO A 164 1.81 -6.24 6.31
C PRO A 164 2.90 -5.68 7.23
N SER A 165 4.13 -5.62 6.73
CA SER A 165 5.27 -5.02 7.42
C SER A 165 5.27 -3.49 7.36
N ILE A 166 4.60 -2.91 6.35
CA ILE A 166 4.47 -1.46 6.14
C ILE A 166 3.05 -1.09 5.70
N ILE A 167 2.57 0.05 6.19
CA ILE A 167 1.37 0.71 5.68
C ILE A 167 1.80 1.97 4.93
N LEU A 168 1.39 2.09 3.67
CA LEU A 168 1.54 3.30 2.86
C LEU A 168 0.19 3.98 2.76
N ALA A 169 0.12 5.25 3.17
CA ALA A 169 -1.12 6.02 3.17
C ALA A 169 -0.92 7.30 2.34
N ASP A 170 -1.71 7.45 1.29
CA ASP A 170 -1.72 8.64 0.43
C ASP A 170 -2.94 9.49 0.79
N GLU A 171 -2.69 10.63 1.44
CA GLU A 171 -3.71 11.57 1.93
C GLU A 171 -4.94 10.87 2.58
N PRO A 172 -4.73 10.01 3.59
CA PRO A 172 -5.78 9.10 4.08
C PRO A 172 -6.98 9.80 4.72
N THR A 173 -6.90 11.09 4.96
CA THR A 173 -7.97 11.93 5.51
C THR A 173 -8.54 12.94 4.51
N GLY A 174 -8.03 12.98 3.28
CA GLY A 174 -8.38 13.99 2.28
C GLY A 174 -9.84 13.99 1.83
N ASN A 175 -10.57 12.90 2.04
CA ASN A 175 -12.01 12.74 1.73
C ASN A 175 -12.86 12.49 2.98
N LEU A 176 -12.37 12.84 4.16
CA LEU A 176 -13.13 12.82 5.41
C LEU A 176 -13.58 14.23 5.75
N ASP A 177 -14.90 14.40 5.96
CA ASP A 177 -15.52 15.64 6.46
C ASP A 177 -15.16 15.88 7.94
#